data_89cffe0939970717512d0521e44dbefb
#
_entry.id   89cffe0939970717512d0521e44dbefb
#
_cell.length_a   1.000
_cell.length_b   1.000
_cell.length_c   1.000
_cell.angle_alpha   90.00
_cell.angle_beta   90.00
_cell.angle_gamma   90.00
#
_symmetry.space_group_name_H-M   'P 1'
#
loop_
_entity.id
_entity.type
_entity.pdbx_description
1 polymer ?
#
loop_
_entity_poly.entity_id
_entity_poly.type
_entity_poly.pdbx_seq_one_letter_code
_entity_poly.pdbx_strand_id
1 'polypeptide(L)'
;MLIHDLDVVLIQPGPIRTPIWKKAPAIEDNPFLKTEYEIPLRKFNKGYIQLGVNGLNPKIIGERIVKVLMTNKPKSRYVITPQKIKNYLMPGFLPDRWVDRLTGKMLGLIKKK
;
A
#
# COMPACT_ATOMS: atom_id res chain seq x y z
N MET A 1 -6.69 -25.83 2.19
CA MET A 1 -6.70 -26.99 1.24
C MET A 1 -7.43 -28.14 1.92
N LEU A 2 -8.65 -28.36 1.47
CA LEU A 2 -9.60 -29.27 2.16
C LEU A 2 -9.13 -30.73 2.22
N ILE A 3 -8.38 -31.21 1.22
CA ILE A 3 -7.93 -32.61 1.16
C ILE A 3 -6.87 -32.95 2.23
N HIS A 4 -6.10 -31.96 2.67
CA HIS A 4 -5.00 -32.15 3.61
C HIS A 4 -5.22 -31.51 4.98
N ASP A 5 -6.44 -31.05 5.23
CA ASP A 5 -6.81 -30.35 6.48
C ASP A 5 -5.87 -29.16 6.81
N LEU A 6 -5.45 -28.46 5.76
CA LEU A 6 -4.54 -27.31 5.84
C LEU A 6 -5.29 -26.02 5.63
N ASP A 7 -5.17 -25.11 6.58
CA ASP A 7 -5.64 -23.74 6.45
C ASP A 7 -4.59 -22.89 5.70
N VAL A 8 -5.02 -22.24 4.63
CA VAL A 8 -4.21 -21.25 3.90
C VAL A 8 -4.73 -19.87 4.23
N VAL A 9 -3.87 -19.05 4.80
CA VAL A 9 -4.21 -17.68 5.24
C VAL A 9 -3.36 -16.66 4.49
N LEU A 10 -4.02 -15.68 3.89
CA LEU A 10 -3.38 -14.56 3.22
C LEU A 10 -3.26 -13.37 4.16
N ILE A 11 -2.02 -12.93 4.41
CA ILE A 11 -1.73 -11.69 5.13
C ILE A 11 -1.43 -10.60 4.12
N GLN A 12 -2.20 -9.52 4.13
CA GLN A 12 -2.03 -8.35 3.26
C GLN A 12 -1.64 -7.13 4.11
N PRO A 13 -0.34 -6.89 4.31
CA PRO A 13 0.10 -5.69 5.01
C PRO A 13 0.02 -4.47 4.10
N GLY A 14 -0.31 -3.32 4.68
CA GLY A 14 -0.07 -2.02 4.06
C GLY A 14 1.39 -1.58 4.19
N PRO A 15 1.69 -0.29 4.08
CA PRO A 15 3.05 0.21 4.23
C PRO A 15 3.62 -0.17 5.60
N ILE A 16 4.81 -0.76 5.60
CA ILE A 16 5.54 -1.14 6.81
C ILE A 16 6.78 -0.27 6.93
N ARG A 17 7.01 0.26 8.11
CA ARG A 17 8.19 1.09 8.39
C ARG A 17 9.44 0.21 8.51
N THR A 18 10.18 0.13 7.42
CA THR A 18 11.41 -0.66 7.30
C THR A 18 12.53 0.18 6.66
N PRO A 19 13.79 -0.23 6.74
CA PRO A 19 14.92 0.47 6.11
C PRO A 19 14.85 0.57 4.58
N ILE A 20 13.95 -0.17 3.92
CA ILE A 20 13.79 -0.13 2.46
C ILE A 20 13.50 1.29 1.95
N TRP A 21 12.79 2.08 2.73
CA TRP A 21 12.44 3.46 2.36
C TRP A 21 13.64 4.40 2.30
N LYS A 22 14.73 4.05 3.02
CA LYS A 22 16.01 4.77 2.98
C LYS A 22 16.88 4.35 1.79
N LYS A 23 16.60 3.20 1.20
CA LYS A 23 17.32 2.65 0.05
C LYS A 23 16.67 3.02 -1.28
N ALA A 24 15.56 3.74 -1.26
CA ALA A 24 14.91 4.22 -2.47
C ALA A 24 15.90 5.12 -3.24
N PRO A 25 16.07 4.91 -4.57
CA PRO A 25 16.93 5.77 -5.38
C PRO A 25 16.49 7.23 -5.26
N ALA A 26 17.43 8.13 -5.29
CA ALA A 26 17.12 9.55 -5.37
C ALA A 26 16.27 9.82 -6.61
N ILE A 27 15.21 10.61 -6.47
CA ILE A 27 14.32 10.89 -7.60
C ILE A 27 15.05 11.61 -8.73
N GLU A 28 16.10 12.36 -8.40
CA GLU A 28 16.94 13.11 -9.33
C GLU A 28 17.61 12.20 -10.36
N ASP A 29 17.85 10.94 -10.03
CA ASP A 29 18.45 9.95 -10.94
C ASP A 29 17.43 9.33 -11.90
N ASN A 30 16.16 9.70 -11.79
CA ASN A 30 15.10 9.14 -12.63
C ASN A 30 15.12 9.77 -14.03
N PRO A 31 15.31 8.99 -15.10
CA PRO A 31 15.41 9.52 -16.47
C PRO A 31 14.10 10.19 -16.95
N PHE A 32 12.97 9.85 -16.36
CA PHE A 32 11.66 10.42 -16.73
C PHE A 32 11.38 11.82 -16.15
N LEU A 33 12.29 12.37 -15.34
CA LEU A 33 12.17 13.76 -14.86
C LEU A 33 12.31 14.81 -15.97
N LYS A 34 12.84 14.43 -17.11
CA LYS A 34 12.95 15.31 -18.28
C LYS A 34 11.73 15.22 -19.22
N THR A 35 10.65 14.64 -18.75
CA THR A 35 9.41 14.42 -19.51
C THR A 35 8.23 15.14 -18.86
N GLU A 36 7.07 15.09 -19.54
CA GLU A 36 5.81 15.60 -18.99
C GLU A 36 5.37 14.93 -17.66
N TYR A 37 6.02 13.82 -17.28
CA TYR A 37 5.76 13.09 -16.05
C TYR A 37 6.54 13.61 -14.84
N GLU A 38 7.36 14.64 -14.97
CA GLU A 38 8.16 15.18 -13.86
C GLU A 38 7.32 15.53 -12.63
N ILE A 39 6.27 16.32 -12.81
CA ILE A 39 5.40 16.75 -11.69
C ILE A 39 4.67 15.57 -11.04
N PRO A 40 4.02 14.68 -11.79
CA PRO A 40 3.43 13.46 -11.24
C PRO A 40 4.42 12.58 -10.48
N LEU A 41 5.62 12.39 -11.02
CA LEU A 41 6.66 11.56 -10.41
C LEU A 41 7.14 12.15 -9.08
N ARG A 42 7.38 13.45 -9.00
CA ARG A 42 7.78 14.11 -7.75
C ARG A 42 6.71 14.01 -6.68
N LYS A 43 5.43 14.18 -7.06
CA LYS A 43 4.29 14.03 -6.13
C LYS A 43 4.17 12.59 -5.64
N PHE A 44 4.26 11.62 -6.55
CA PHE A 44 4.20 10.20 -6.21
C PHE A 44 5.33 9.81 -5.27
N ASN A 45 6.57 10.17 -5.60
CA ASN A 45 7.74 9.84 -4.79
C ASN A 45 7.64 10.40 -3.37
N LYS A 46 7.24 11.67 -3.24
CA LYS A 46 7.03 12.31 -1.93
C LYS A 46 5.95 11.59 -1.12
N GLY A 47 4.80 11.30 -1.73
CA GLY A 47 3.70 10.58 -1.08
C GLY A 47 4.08 9.14 -0.72
N TYR A 48 4.77 8.44 -1.60
CA TYR A 48 5.20 7.05 -1.41
C TYR A 48 6.20 6.91 -0.25
N ILE A 49 7.20 7.79 -0.19
CA ILE A 49 8.17 7.80 0.93
C ILE A 49 7.47 8.13 2.25
N GLN A 50 6.57 9.11 2.27
CA GLN A 50 5.82 9.44 3.48
C GLN A 50 4.94 8.28 3.96
N LEU A 51 4.29 7.56 3.06
CA LEU A 51 3.52 6.35 3.40
C LEU A 51 4.41 5.28 4.04
N GLY A 52 5.63 5.10 3.54
CA GLY A 52 6.57 4.15 4.10
C GLY A 52 7.11 4.56 5.47
N VAL A 53 7.50 5.81 5.61
CA VAL A 53 8.03 6.34 6.89
C VAL A 53 6.96 6.31 7.99
N ASN A 54 5.70 6.60 7.64
CA ASN A 54 4.56 6.55 8.56
C ASN A 54 3.89 5.17 8.59
N GLY A 55 4.51 4.16 8.01
CA GLY A 55 4.00 2.81 7.95
C GLY A 55 3.93 2.13 9.32
N LEU A 56 3.26 0.98 9.36
CA LEU A 56 3.15 0.17 10.57
C LEU A 56 4.51 -0.32 11.05
N ASN A 57 4.66 -0.43 12.37
CA ASN A 57 5.80 -1.09 12.95
C ASN A 57 5.79 -2.58 12.54
N PRO A 58 6.91 -3.15 12.05
CA PRO A 58 7.01 -4.58 11.70
C PRO A 58 6.57 -5.52 12.81
N LYS A 59 6.78 -5.14 14.07
CA LYS A 59 6.35 -5.91 15.24
C LYS A 59 4.84 -6.17 15.24
N ILE A 60 4.03 -5.20 14.84
CA ILE A 60 2.57 -5.35 14.75
C ILE A 60 2.19 -6.46 13.78
N ILE A 61 2.89 -6.55 12.64
CA ILE A 61 2.67 -7.60 11.65
C ILE A 61 3.04 -8.96 12.23
N GLY A 62 4.22 -9.07 12.89
CA GLY A 62 4.66 -10.29 13.55
C GLY A 62 3.67 -10.79 14.61
N GLU A 63 3.22 -9.90 15.48
CA GLU A 63 2.23 -10.23 16.51
C GLU A 63 0.90 -10.70 15.89
N ARG A 64 0.48 -10.09 14.80
CA ARG A 64 -0.74 -10.50 14.10
C ARG A 64 -0.58 -11.89 13.47
N ILE A 65 0.57 -12.20 12.87
CA ILE A 65 0.85 -13.51 12.30
C ILE A 65 0.81 -14.58 13.39
N VAL A 66 1.46 -14.36 14.53
CA VAL A 66 1.43 -15.29 15.67
C VAL A 66 -0.01 -15.54 16.12
N LYS A 67 -0.82 -14.47 16.26
CA LYS A 67 -2.22 -14.59 16.65
C LYS A 67 -3.06 -15.39 15.66
N VAL A 68 -2.79 -15.24 14.37
CA VAL A 68 -3.47 -16.03 13.30
C VAL A 68 -3.09 -17.50 13.40
N LEU A 69 -1.80 -17.81 13.60
CA LEU A 69 -1.32 -19.19 13.74
C LEU A 69 -1.91 -19.92 14.96
N MET A 70 -2.23 -19.17 16.01
CA MET A 70 -2.85 -19.71 17.24
C MET A 70 -4.39 -19.74 17.18
N THR A 71 -4.99 -19.33 16.08
CA THR A 71 -6.44 -19.29 15.93
C THR A 71 -6.95 -20.61 15.35
N ASN A 72 -7.89 -21.29 16.03
CA ASN A 72 -8.42 -22.58 15.58
C ASN A 72 -9.20 -22.52 14.26
N LYS A 73 -9.83 -21.38 13.96
CA LYS A 73 -10.58 -21.15 12.71
C LYS A 73 -10.18 -19.79 12.13
N PRO A 74 -9.02 -19.68 11.50
CA PRO A 74 -8.58 -18.42 10.94
C PRO A 74 -9.43 -18.03 9.73
N LYS A 75 -9.56 -16.72 9.51
CA LYS A 75 -10.12 -16.21 8.26
C LYS A 75 -9.13 -16.47 7.13
N SER A 76 -9.62 -16.62 5.90
CA SER A 76 -8.76 -16.80 4.71
C SER A 76 -7.89 -15.59 4.39
N ARG A 77 -8.25 -14.39 4.88
CA ARG A 77 -7.56 -13.14 4.58
C ARG A 77 -7.56 -12.18 5.76
N TYR A 78 -6.40 -11.59 6.04
CA TYR A 78 -6.23 -10.52 7.01
C TYR A 78 -5.55 -9.32 6.36
N VAL A 79 -6.23 -8.18 6.39
CA VAL A 79 -5.69 -6.90 5.92
C VAL A 79 -5.21 -6.10 7.12
N ILE A 80 -3.92 -5.74 7.13
CA ILE A 80 -3.26 -5.02 8.22
C ILE A 80 -2.67 -3.74 7.66
N THR A 81 -3.39 -2.64 7.77
CA THR A 81 -2.98 -1.35 7.22
C THR A 81 -3.36 -0.21 8.16
N PRO A 82 -2.58 0.87 8.25
CA PRO A 82 -3.00 2.08 8.92
C PRO A 82 -4.26 2.60 8.25
N GLN A 83 -5.19 3.14 9.03
CA GLN A 83 -6.43 3.74 8.49
C GLN A 83 -7.13 2.83 7.48
N LYS A 84 -7.41 1.58 7.88
CA LYS A 84 -8.01 0.54 7.02
C LYS A 84 -9.22 1.02 6.22
N ILE A 85 -10.08 1.85 6.81
CA ILE A 85 -11.26 2.41 6.13
C ILE A 85 -10.84 3.25 4.93
N LYS A 86 -9.90 4.17 5.13
CA LYS A 86 -9.43 5.08 4.07
C LYS A 86 -8.60 4.38 3.01
N ASN A 87 -7.69 3.48 3.42
CA ASN A 87 -6.70 2.91 2.52
C ASN A 87 -7.16 1.63 1.83
N TYR A 88 -8.17 0.96 2.36
CA TYR A 88 -8.64 -0.31 1.83
C TYR A 88 -10.13 -0.34 1.53
N LEU A 89 -10.99 0.03 2.49
CA LEU A 89 -12.44 -0.12 2.32
C LEU A 89 -13.01 0.92 1.36
N MET A 90 -12.63 2.20 1.48
CA MET A 90 -13.16 3.24 0.59
C MET A 90 -12.80 3.01 -0.88
N PRO A 91 -11.52 2.73 -1.27
CA PRO A 91 -11.22 2.42 -2.65
C PRO A 91 -11.95 1.20 -3.19
N GLY A 92 -12.21 0.20 -2.35
CA GLY A 92 -12.93 -1.01 -2.72
C GLY A 92 -14.42 -0.81 -3.00
N PHE A 93 -15.03 0.25 -2.46
CA PHE A 93 -16.45 0.59 -2.67
C PHE A 93 -16.69 1.59 -3.80
N LEU A 94 -15.65 2.30 -4.24
CA LEU A 94 -15.78 3.28 -5.31
C LEU A 94 -15.66 2.60 -6.67
N PRO A 95 -16.41 3.06 -7.69
CA PRO A 95 -16.20 2.62 -9.07
C PRO A 95 -14.76 2.93 -9.52
N ASP A 96 -14.13 2.02 -10.25
CA ASP A 96 -12.73 2.13 -10.68
C ASP A 96 -12.42 3.46 -11.37
N ARG A 97 -13.31 3.93 -12.24
CA ARG A 97 -13.16 5.24 -12.92
C ARG A 97 -13.10 6.44 -11.97
N TRP A 98 -13.73 6.33 -10.80
CA TRP A 98 -13.69 7.38 -9.78
C TRP A 98 -12.35 7.35 -9.04
N VAL A 99 -11.87 6.15 -8.72
CA VAL A 99 -10.54 5.96 -8.12
C VAL A 99 -9.47 6.51 -9.06
N ASP A 100 -9.54 6.18 -10.35
CA ASP A 100 -8.60 6.66 -11.37
C ASP A 100 -8.61 8.19 -11.49
N ARG A 101 -9.79 8.80 -11.50
CA ARG A 101 -9.90 10.26 -11.54
C ARG A 101 -9.34 10.93 -10.30
N LEU A 102 -9.64 10.41 -9.12
CA LEU A 102 -9.12 10.95 -7.86
C LEU A 102 -7.61 10.82 -7.78
N THR A 103 -7.08 9.66 -8.13
CA THR A 103 -5.64 9.40 -8.17
C THR A 103 -4.95 10.28 -9.21
N GLY A 104 -5.51 10.38 -10.41
CA GLY A 104 -5.00 11.23 -11.48
C GLY A 104 -4.99 12.71 -11.09
N LYS A 105 -6.01 13.17 -10.37
CA LYS A 105 -6.08 14.54 -9.82
C LYS A 105 -5.01 14.78 -8.75
N MET A 106 -4.84 13.85 -7.82
CA MET A 106 -3.82 13.91 -6.77
C MET A 106 -2.41 14.00 -7.34
N LEU A 107 -2.12 13.18 -8.33
CA LEU A 107 -0.80 13.12 -8.97
C LEU A 107 -0.57 14.24 -10.00
N GLY A 108 -1.62 14.94 -10.41
CA GLY A 108 -1.51 15.97 -11.45
C GLY A 108 -1.42 15.41 -12.87
N LEU A 109 -1.94 14.18 -13.08
CA LEU A 109 -2.00 13.52 -14.39
C LEU A 109 -3.15 14.02 -15.28
N ILE A 110 -4.14 14.69 -14.69
CA ILE A 110 -5.27 15.24 -15.44
C ILE A 110 -4.90 16.65 -15.88
N LYS A 111 -4.86 16.90 -17.20
CA LYS A 111 -4.71 18.25 -17.76
C LYS A 111 -5.84 19.13 -17.24
N LYS A 112 -5.50 20.26 -16.65
CA LYS A 112 -6.49 21.33 -16.42
C LYS A 112 -6.97 21.76 -17.80
N LYS A 113 -8.25 21.58 -18.04
CA LYS A 113 -8.89 22.22 -19.18
C LYS A 113 -8.84 23.73 -19.04
#